data_df1ae419f051e3343dfe4e1469a2aff8
#
_entry.id   df1ae419f051e3343dfe4e1469a2aff8
#
_cell.length_a   1.000
_cell.length_b   1.000
_cell.length_c   1.000
_cell.angle_alpha   90.00
_cell.angle_beta   90.00
_cell.angle_gamma   90.00
#
_symmetry.space_group_name_H-M   'P 1'
#
loop_
_entity.id
_entity.type
_entity.pdbx_description
1 polymer ?
#
loop_
_entity_poly.entity_id
_entity_poly.type
_entity_poly.pdbx_seq_one_letter_code
_entity_poly.pdbx_strand_id
1 'polypeptide(L)'
;MSVTISGPDFVALQVRDVAAAAAFCEEHLGLVRTPASPPGAVVFDTKPCPFAVRQPLPGTDLDAGRPGLGVALWFSTPDAQSLHDKLAAAGIEIVAPVRDSPFGPVFSFAGPEGYVMTAHGA
;
A
#
# COMPACT_ATOMS: atom_id res chain seq x y z
N MET A 1 -15.97 33.23 -4.59
CA MET A 1 -15.62 32.02 -3.81
C MET A 1 -14.78 31.07 -4.67
N SER A 2 -13.70 30.60 -4.14
CA SER A 2 -12.85 29.63 -4.82
C SER A 2 -13.32 28.22 -4.51
N VAL A 3 -13.27 27.36 -5.52
CA VAL A 3 -13.52 25.93 -5.33
C VAL A 3 -12.19 25.19 -5.49
N THR A 4 -11.81 24.43 -4.47
CA THR A 4 -10.54 23.70 -4.43
C THR A 4 -10.80 22.24 -4.06
N ILE A 5 -9.78 21.40 -4.19
CA ILE A 5 -9.81 20.05 -3.62
C ILE A 5 -9.21 20.09 -2.21
N SER A 6 -9.65 19.16 -1.37
CA SER A 6 -9.19 19.07 0.03
C SER A 6 -7.95 18.21 0.19
N GLY A 7 -7.78 17.23 -0.69
CA GLY A 7 -6.65 16.32 -0.64
C GLY A 7 -7.05 14.91 -1.06
N PRO A 8 -6.08 13.97 -1.01
CA PRO A 8 -6.38 12.56 -1.29
C PRO A 8 -7.41 12.03 -0.28
N ASP A 9 -8.38 11.29 -0.79
CA ASP A 9 -9.51 10.80 0.00
C ASP A 9 -9.69 9.29 -0.10
N PHE A 10 -9.04 8.69 -1.08
CA PHE A 10 -9.10 7.26 -1.32
C PHE A 10 -7.93 6.85 -2.20
N VAL A 11 -7.28 5.74 -1.85
CA VAL A 11 -6.19 5.17 -2.66
C VAL A 11 -6.55 3.74 -3.01
N ALA A 12 -6.53 3.39 -4.29
CA ALA A 12 -6.79 2.04 -4.75
C ALA A 12 -5.69 1.56 -5.67
N LEU A 13 -5.21 0.34 -5.44
CA LEU A 13 -4.27 -0.33 -6.32
C LEU A 13 -5.03 -1.31 -7.20
N GLN A 14 -4.80 -1.24 -8.51
CA GLN A 14 -5.34 -2.21 -9.45
C GLN A 14 -4.44 -3.43 -9.45
N VAL A 15 -5.01 -4.61 -9.27
CA VAL A 15 -4.27 -5.88 -9.15
C VAL A 15 -4.95 -6.96 -9.97
N ARG A 16 -4.18 -7.99 -10.36
CA ARG A 16 -4.72 -9.14 -11.09
C ARG A 16 -5.51 -10.05 -10.17
N ASP A 17 -5.00 -10.29 -8.98
CA ASP A 17 -5.58 -11.21 -7.99
C ASP A 17 -5.94 -10.43 -6.73
N VAL A 18 -7.19 -10.00 -6.66
CA VAL A 18 -7.68 -9.20 -5.53
C VAL A 18 -7.60 -9.98 -4.22
N ALA A 19 -7.94 -11.27 -4.24
CA ALA A 19 -7.93 -12.09 -3.02
C ALA A 19 -6.51 -12.25 -2.46
N ALA A 20 -5.52 -12.52 -3.32
CA ALA A 20 -4.13 -12.64 -2.90
C ALA A 20 -3.56 -11.31 -2.41
N ALA A 21 -3.88 -10.21 -3.11
CA ALA A 21 -3.44 -8.87 -2.69
C ALA A 21 -4.05 -8.48 -1.35
N ALA A 22 -5.33 -8.77 -1.14
CA ALA A 22 -5.99 -8.51 0.14
C ALA A 22 -5.38 -9.34 1.28
N ALA A 23 -5.09 -10.62 1.02
CA ALA A 23 -4.44 -11.48 2.01
C ALA A 23 -3.05 -10.94 2.40
N PHE A 24 -2.28 -10.46 1.44
CA PHE A 24 -0.99 -9.82 1.72
C PHE A 24 -1.16 -8.64 2.68
N CYS A 25 -2.11 -7.76 2.40
CA CYS A 25 -2.36 -6.57 3.23
C CYS A 25 -2.80 -6.95 4.64
N GLU A 26 -3.61 -8.00 4.78
CA GLU A 26 -4.06 -8.46 6.10
C GLU A 26 -2.96 -9.15 6.88
N GLU A 27 -2.24 -10.09 6.25
CA GLU A 27 -1.24 -10.90 6.93
C GLU A 27 0.04 -10.13 7.25
N HIS A 28 0.52 -9.34 6.29
CA HIS A 28 1.83 -8.70 6.43
C HIS A 28 1.77 -7.26 6.88
N LEU A 29 0.70 -6.53 6.56
CA LEU A 29 0.55 -5.14 6.92
C LEU A 29 -0.43 -4.90 8.07
N GLY A 30 -1.17 -5.92 8.47
CA GLY A 30 -2.12 -5.81 9.58
C GLY A 30 -3.33 -4.94 9.26
N LEU A 31 -3.68 -4.76 7.99
CA LEU A 31 -4.82 -3.95 7.61
C LEU A 31 -6.12 -4.68 7.90
N VAL A 32 -7.16 -3.92 8.23
CA VAL A 32 -8.48 -4.45 8.59
C VAL A 32 -9.48 -4.02 7.54
N ARG A 33 -10.25 -4.97 7.02
CA ARG A 33 -11.28 -4.69 6.03
C ARG A 33 -12.40 -3.82 6.62
N THR A 34 -12.94 -2.95 5.80
CA THR A 34 -14.21 -2.29 6.12
C THR A 34 -15.33 -3.33 6.13
N PRO A 35 -16.47 -3.05 6.82
CA PRO A 35 -17.60 -4.00 6.89
C PRO A 35 -18.14 -4.43 5.54
N ALA A 36 -18.05 -3.57 4.52
CA ALA A 36 -18.51 -3.87 3.17
C ALA A 36 -17.57 -3.27 2.15
N SER A 37 -17.40 -3.99 1.02
CA SER A 37 -16.62 -3.52 -0.11
C SER A 37 -17.45 -3.63 -1.39
N PRO A 38 -17.23 -2.75 -2.38
CA PRO A 38 -17.87 -2.91 -3.69
C PRO A 38 -17.46 -4.23 -4.35
N PRO A 39 -18.26 -4.75 -5.30
CA PRO A 39 -17.83 -5.90 -6.09
C PRO A 39 -16.48 -5.64 -6.77
N GLY A 40 -15.61 -6.63 -6.77
CA GLY A 40 -14.30 -6.54 -7.41
C GLY A 40 -13.26 -5.73 -6.64
N ALA A 41 -13.52 -5.39 -5.39
CA ALA A 41 -12.59 -4.64 -4.55
C ALA A 41 -12.59 -5.15 -3.12
N VAL A 42 -11.49 -4.94 -2.41
CA VAL A 42 -11.41 -5.06 -0.95
C VAL A 42 -10.91 -3.74 -0.41
N VAL A 43 -11.72 -3.12 0.43
CA VAL A 43 -11.40 -1.82 1.05
C VAL A 43 -10.96 -2.05 2.48
N PHE A 44 -9.91 -1.34 2.89
CA PHE A 44 -9.35 -1.40 4.24
C PHE A 44 -9.61 -0.08 4.97
N ASP A 45 -9.89 -0.21 6.26
CA ASP A 45 -10.08 0.94 7.15
C ASP A 45 -8.71 1.46 7.56
N THR A 46 -8.21 2.42 6.81
CA THR A 46 -6.94 3.08 7.08
C THR A 46 -7.13 4.58 7.26
N LYS A 47 -6.17 5.22 7.90
CA LYS A 47 -6.18 6.67 8.15
C LYS A 47 -4.94 7.29 7.51
N PRO A 48 -5.03 8.53 6.98
CA PRO A 48 -6.18 9.45 7.00
C PRO A 48 -7.27 9.15 5.98
N CYS A 49 -7.07 8.19 5.08
CA CYS A 49 -8.08 7.83 4.08
C CYS A 49 -8.10 6.31 3.87
N PRO A 50 -9.21 5.75 3.37
CA PRO A 50 -9.28 4.33 3.05
C PRO A 50 -8.30 3.93 1.96
N PHE A 51 -7.89 2.67 2.00
CA PHE A 51 -6.99 2.05 1.02
C PHE A 51 -7.65 0.77 0.49
N ALA A 52 -7.50 0.52 -0.80
CA ALA A 52 -8.12 -0.65 -1.41
C ALA A 52 -7.23 -1.33 -2.43
N VAL A 53 -7.50 -2.61 -2.66
CA VAL A 53 -7.05 -3.34 -3.84
C VAL A 53 -8.28 -3.71 -4.66
N ARG A 54 -8.18 -3.63 -5.98
CA ARG A 54 -9.34 -3.79 -6.85
C ARG A 54 -8.96 -4.41 -8.19
N GLN A 55 -9.96 -4.96 -8.86
CA GLN A 55 -9.81 -5.40 -10.23
C GLN A 55 -9.37 -4.25 -11.13
N PRO A 56 -8.63 -4.55 -12.22
CA PRO A 56 -8.24 -3.51 -13.15
C PRO A 56 -9.45 -2.81 -13.76
N LEU A 57 -9.33 -1.50 -13.92
CA LEU A 57 -10.31 -0.72 -14.69
C LEU A 57 -10.23 -1.07 -16.17
N PRO A 58 -11.33 -0.93 -16.93
CA PRO A 58 -11.26 -1.13 -18.38
C PRO A 58 -10.17 -0.29 -19.01
N GLY A 59 -9.35 -0.90 -19.85
CA GLY A 59 -8.24 -0.23 -20.51
C GLY A 59 -6.92 -0.21 -19.71
N THR A 60 -6.89 -0.67 -18.47
CA THR A 60 -5.65 -0.79 -17.72
C THR A 60 -4.90 -2.04 -18.17
N ASP A 61 -3.65 -1.85 -18.62
CA ASP A 61 -2.74 -2.94 -18.95
C ASP A 61 -1.68 -3.05 -17.85
N LEU A 62 -1.84 -4.04 -16.97
CA LEU A 62 -0.89 -4.26 -15.87
C LEU A 62 0.46 -4.80 -16.34
N ASP A 63 0.57 -5.22 -17.61
CA ASP A 63 1.82 -5.67 -18.20
C ASP A 63 2.58 -4.54 -18.91
N ALA A 64 2.00 -3.35 -19.01
CA ALA A 64 2.59 -2.23 -19.77
C ALA A 64 3.84 -1.66 -19.10
N GLY A 65 4.07 -1.97 -17.82
CA GLY A 65 5.22 -1.47 -17.09
C GLY A 65 5.16 -1.83 -15.63
N ARG A 66 6.04 -1.21 -14.86
CA ARG A 66 6.09 -1.42 -13.42
C ARG A 66 4.85 -0.83 -12.77
N PRO A 67 4.13 -1.56 -11.89
CA PRO A 67 2.94 -1.03 -11.26
C PRO A 67 3.28 0.18 -10.36
N GLY A 68 2.43 1.20 -10.40
CA GLY A 68 2.63 2.40 -9.59
C GLY A 68 3.75 3.31 -10.05
N LEU A 69 4.23 3.14 -11.29
CA LEU A 69 5.29 3.98 -11.84
C LEU A 69 4.92 5.48 -11.73
N GLY A 70 5.81 6.24 -11.13
CA GLY A 70 5.61 7.69 -10.97
C GLY A 70 4.79 8.09 -9.74
N VAL A 71 4.33 7.13 -8.93
CA VAL A 71 3.60 7.38 -7.70
C VAL A 71 4.36 6.77 -6.52
N ALA A 72 4.51 7.53 -5.44
CA ALA A 72 5.06 7.05 -4.19
C ALA A 72 3.93 6.82 -3.18
N LEU A 73 3.91 5.64 -2.55
CA LEU A 73 2.95 5.31 -1.50
C LEU A 73 3.69 5.22 -0.17
N TRP A 74 3.36 6.11 0.74
CA TRP A 74 3.96 6.17 2.07
C TRP A 74 2.91 5.80 3.11
N PHE A 75 3.27 4.88 3.99
CA PHE A 75 2.42 4.40 5.08
C PHE A 75 3.06 4.73 6.41
N SER A 76 2.28 5.20 7.36
CA SER A 76 2.77 5.39 8.72
C SER A 76 2.72 4.07 9.48
N THR A 77 3.71 3.86 10.34
CA THR A 77 3.76 2.73 11.25
C THR A 77 4.33 3.19 12.60
N PRO A 78 3.91 2.58 13.71
CA PRO A 78 4.50 2.93 15.01
C PRO A 78 5.98 2.57 15.12
N ASP A 79 6.48 1.61 14.33
CA ASP A 79 7.84 1.12 14.42
C ASP A 79 8.29 0.53 13.07
N ALA A 80 8.96 1.36 12.27
CA ALA A 80 9.42 0.95 10.94
C ALA A 80 10.44 -0.18 11.01
N GLN A 81 11.35 -0.16 11.99
CA GLN A 81 12.36 -1.21 12.12
C GLN A 81 11.73 -2.57 12.40
N SER A 82 10.78 -2.62 13.33
CA SER A 82 10.07 -3.87 13.64
C SER A 82 9.25 -4.38 12.48
N LEU A 83 8.60 -3.49 11.74
CA LEU A 83 7.88 -3.87 10.53
C LEU A 83 8.83 -4.43 9.48
N HIS A 84 9.96 -3.77 9.25
CA HIS A 84 11.00 -4.25 8.34
C HIS A 84 11.43 -5.67 8.71
N ASP A 85 11.74 -5.90 9.99
CA ASP A 85 12.25 -7.20 10.44
C ASP A 85 11.21 -8.30 10.25
N LYS A 86 9.95 -7.99 10.51
CA LYS A 86 8.82 -8.91 10.29
C LYS A 86 8.68 -9.27 8.81
N LEU A 87 8.70 -8.26 7.94
CA LEU A 87 8.55 -8.47 6.50
C LEU A 87 9.74 -9.25 5.92
N ALA A 88 10.95 -8.91 6.32
CA ALA A 88 12.15 -9.61 5.88
C ALA A 88 12.12 -11.08 6.31
N ALA A 89 11.71 -11.36 7.55
CA ALA A 89 11.58 -12.72 8.06
C ALA A 89 10.52 -13.52 7.31
N ALA A 90 9.50 -12.86 6.78
CA ALA A 90 8.45 -13.49 5.98
C ALA A 90 8.84 -13.70 4.51
N GLY A 91 10.06 -13.31 4.12
CA GLY A 91 10.54 -13.45 2.75
C GLY A 91 10.07 -12.34 1.81
N ILE A 92 9.54 -11.24 2.33
CA ILE A 92 9.14 -10.10 1.52
C ILE A 92 10.39 -9.35 1.08
N GLU A 93 10.47 -9.01 -0.20
CA GLU A 93 11.61 -8.28 -0.75
C GLU A 93 11.71 -6.88 -0.14
N ILE A 94 12.87 -6.55 0.43
CA ILE A 94 13.18 -5.20 0.89
C ILE A 94 13.83 -4.44 -0.28
N VAL A 95 13.13 -3.44 -0.78
CA VAL A 95 13.59 -2.65 -1.93
C VAL A 95 14.62 -1.61 -1.51
N ALA A 96 14.43 -1.00 -0.35
CA ALA A 96 15.39 -0.06 0.23
C ALA A 96 15.45 -0.30 1.74
N PRO A 97 16.66 -0.40 2.33
CA PRO A 97 16.81 -0.71 3.74
C PRO A 97 16.34 0.42 4.63
N VAL A 98 16.20 0.13 5.93
CA VAL A 98 15.86 1.16 6.93
C VAL A 98 16.96 2.21 6.95
N ARG A 99 16.55 3.46 6.90
CA ARG A 99 17.42 4.64 6.98
C ARG A 99 16.72 5.76 7.72
N ASP A 100 17.49 6.68 8.25
CA ASP A 100 16.92 7.86 8.89
C ASP A 100 16.38 8.83 7.84
N SER A 101 15.33 9.56 8.21
CA SER A 101 14.75 10.60 7.40
C SER A 101 14.14 11.68 8.29
N PRO A 102 13.77 12.85 7.72
CA PRO A 102 13.04 13.86 8.49
C PRO A 102 11.70 13.36 9.03
N PHE A 103 11.19 12.25 8.49
CA PHE A 103 9.91 11.65 8.88
C PHE A 103 10.09 10.41 9.76
N GLY A 104 11.27 10.26 10.38
CA GLY A 104 11.63 9.10 11.16
C GLY A 104 12.29 8.00 10.32
N PRO A 105 12.56 6.83 10.92
CA PRO A 105 13.08 5.70 10.17
C PRO A 105 12.14 5.33 9.02
N VAL A 106 12.72 5.03 7.86
CA VAL A 106 11.96 4.75 6.64
C VAL A 106 12.60 3.59 5.88
N PHE A 107 11.77 2.75 5.27
CA PHE A 107 12.24 1.70 4.35
C PHE A 107 11.19 1.44 3.28
N SER A 108 11.56 0.73 2.22
CA SER A 108 10.64 0.37 1.14
C SER A 108 10.67 -1.13 0.91
N PHE A 109 9.54 -1.69 0.55
CA PHE A 109 9.38 -3.12 0.30
C PHE A 109 8.45 -3.36 -0.88
N ALA A 110 8.52 -4.58 -1.41
CA ALA A 110 7.62 -5.00 -2.48
C ALA A 110 6.29 -5.44 -1.89
N GLY A 111 5.24 -4.69 -2.17
CA GLY A 111 3.87 -5.02 -1.81
C GLY A 111 3.22 -5.99 -2.79
N PRO A 112 1.89 -6.10 -2.78
CA PRO A 112 1.19 -7.01 -3.67
C PRO A 112 1.55 -6.71 -5.13
N GLU A 113 1.82 -7.76 -5.90
CA GLU A 113 2.09 -7.68 -7.34
C GLU A 113 3.20 -6.70 -7.74
N GLY A 114 4.14 -6.45 -6.83
CA GLY A 114 5.30 -5.61 -7.13
C GLY A 114 5.11 -4.11 -6.91
N TYR A 115 3.98 -3.68 -6.39
CA TYR A 115 3.84 -2.28 -5.97
C TYR A 115 4.85 -1.97 -4.86
N VAL A 116 5.69 -0.96 -5.07
CA VAL A 116 6.63 -0.54 -4.04
C VAL A 116 5.89 0.28 -2.99
N MET A 117 6.02 -0.14 -1.75
CA MET A 117 5.43 0.55 -0.60
C MET A 117 6.54 1.04 0.32
N THR A 118 6.37 2.24 0.87
CA THR A 118 7.31 2.84 1.80
C THR A 118 6.63 3.01 3.15
N ALA A 119 7.27 2.57 4.21
CA ALA A 119 6.75 2.71 5.57
C ALA A 119 7.71 3.54 6.41
N HIS A 120 7.17 4.40 7.26
CA HIS A 120 7.95 5.25 8.13
C HIS A 120 7.30 5.40 9.51
N GLY A 121 8.13 5.63 10.51
CA GLY A 121 7.70 5.88 11.86
C GLY A 121 8.71 5.41 12.90
N ALA A 122 8.68 6.07 14.01
CA ALA A 122 9.67 5.91 15.05
C ALA A 122 9.59 4.55 15.70
#